data_9d7e1340546a90b994980343d06d0006
#
_entry.id   9d7e1340546a90b994980343d06d0006
#
_cell.length_a   1.000
_cell.length_b   1.000
_cell.length_c   1.000
_cell.angle_alpha   90.00
_cell.angle_beta   90.00
_cell.angle_gamma   90.00
#
_symmetry.space_group_name_H-M   'P 1'
#
loop_
_entity.id
_entity.type
_entity.pdbx_description
1 polymer ?
#
loop_
_entity_poly.entity_id
_entity_poly.type
_entity_poly.pdbx_seq_one_letter_code
_entity_poly.pdbx_strand_id
1 'polypeptide(L)'
;MLRRVWPLLLIIAAPASSAASVQAPSPRLRQAPLTEREHQTWKTPKRAAEFSDVPHVSARARCEATQPPEALTTPDPLLVPTGTGLKVKVSFIIGADGRVHSPLILQSVGPVGDRNVLRTVRTWRYRPATCNGVPTEAEGKIEFSRR
;
A
#
# COMPACT_ATOMS: atom_id res chain seq x y z
N MET A 1 -4.44 0.17 -84.39
CA MET A 1 -5.17 -0.86 -83.65
C MET A 1 -4.15 -1.78 -83.04
N LEU A 2 -3.72 -1.50 -81.79
CA LEU A 2 -2.73 -2.31 -81.05
C LEU A 2 -3.45 -3.17 -80.02
N ARG A 3 -3.45 -4.47 -80.24
CA ARG A 3 -3.89 -5.51 -79.22
C ARG A 3 -2.76 -5.73 -78.22
N ARG A 4 -2.99 -5.33 -77.00
CA ARG A 4 -2.11 -5.65 -75.89
C ARG A 4 -2.46 -7.05 -75.39
N VAL A 5 -1.51 -7.96 -75.54
CA VAL A 5 -1.56 -9.33 -74.96
C VAL A 5 -0.97 -9.27 -73.58
N TRP A 6 -1.76 -9.68 -72.60
CA TRP A 6 -1.37 -9.69 -71.17
C TRP A 6 -0.90 -11.11 -70.85
N PRO A 7 0.31 -11.34 -70.34
CA PRO A 7 0.72 -12.66 -69.92
C PRO A 7 0.13 -13.01 -68.55
N LEU A 8 -0.56 -14.11 -68.48
CA LEU A 8 -1.03 -14.80 -67.25
C LEU A 8 0.18 -15.34 -66.47
N LEU A 9 0.51 -14.72 -65.33
CA LEU A 9 1.45 -15.27 -64.36
C LEU A 9 0.73 -16.28 -63.46
N LEU A 10 1.02 -17.57 -63.69
CA LEU A 10 0.63 -18.66 -62.84
C LEU A 10 1.46 -18.62 -61.52
N ILE A 11 0.84 -18.21 -60.45
CA ILE A 11 1.43 -18.31 -59.11
C ILE A 11 1.16 -19.71 -58.57
N ILE A 12 2.20 -20.52 -58.50
CA ILE A 12 2.17 -21.83 -57.85
C ILE A 12 2.27 -21.58 -56.33
N ALA A 13 1.16 -21.74 -55.60
CA ALA A 13 1.13 -21.69 -54.15
C ALA A 13 1.67 -23.04 -53.61
N ALA A 14 2.81 -23.01 -52.93
CA ALA A 14 3.33 -24.11 -52.16
C ALA A 14 2.56 -24.25 -50.84
N PRO A 15 2.16 -25.43 -50.39
CA PRO A 15 1.56 -25.57 -49.09
C PRO A 15 2.63 -25.47 -48.01
N ALA A 16 2.51 -24.42 -47.15
CA ALA A 16 3.29 -24.30 -45.94
C ALA A 16 2.84 -25.36 -44.93
N SER A 17 3.65 -26.38 -44.75
CA SER A 17 3.48 -27.37 -43.67
C SER A 17 3.76 -26.65 -42.33
N SER A 18 2.70 -26.28 -41.63
CA SER A 18 2.78 -25.82 -40.24
C SER A 18 3.13 -26.98 -39.33
N ALA A 19 4.41 -27.16 -39.03
CA ALA A 19 4.85 -28.02 -37.95
C ALA A 19 4.39 -27.41 -36.63
N ALA A 20 3.30 -27.92 -36.07
CA ALA A 20 2.88 -27.60 -34.71
C ALA A 20 3.96 -28.12 -33.74
N SER A 21 4.81 -27.22 -33.26
CA SER A 21 5.71 -27.50 -32.14
C SER A 21 4.86 -27.76 -30.90
N VAL A 22 4.73 -29.06 -30.57
CA VAL A 22 4.20 -29.49 -29.27
C VAL A 22 5.20 -29.01 -28.22
N GLN A 23 4.92 -27.85 -27.62
CA GLN A 23 5.64 -27.37 -26.45
C GLN A 23 5.36 -28.37 -25.31
N ALA A 24 6.38 -29.12 -24.90
CA ALA A 24 6.32 -29.95 -23.73
C ALA A 24 5.92 -29.06 -22.53
N PRO A 25 4.98 -29.49 -21.68
CA PRO A 25 4.60 -28.72 -20.51
C PRO A 25 5.83 -28.56 -19.64
N SER A 26 6.23 -27.33 -19.43
CA SER A 26 7.29 -26.96 -18.50
C SER A 26 7.02 -27.62 -17.15
N PRO A 27 8.00 -28.30 -16.52
CA PRO A 27 7.81 -28.87 -15.21
C PRO A 27 7.37 -27.77 -14.26
N ARG A 28 6.09 -27.79 -13.87
CA ARG A 28 5.61 -26.90 -12.79
C ARG A 28 6.44 -27.25 -11.56
N LEU A 29 7.46 -26.45 -11.29
CA LEU A 29 8.16 -26.47 -10.02
C LEU A 29 7.08 -26.41 -8.94
N ARG A 30 6.88 -27.54 -8.24
CA ARG A 30 6.02 -27.56 -7.05
C ARG A 30 6.58 -26.52 -6.12
N GLN A 31 5.94 -25.37 -6.10
CA GLN A 31 6.30 -24.33 -5.15
C GLN A 31 5.98 -24.89 -3.76
N ALA A 32 6.98 -25.05 -2.93
CA ALA A 32 6.80 -25.45 -1.55
C ALA A 32 5.77 -24.54 -0.87
N PRO A 33 4.91 -25.07 -0.01
CA PRO A 33 3.94 -24.26 0.74
C PRO A 33 4.64 -23.10 1.44
N LEU A 34 3.96 -21.96 1.55
CA LEU A 34 4.52 -20.71 2.07
C LEU A 34 5.20 -20.88 3.43
N THR A 35 4.63 -21.72 4.29
CA THR A 35 5.20 -22.07 5.61
C THR A 35 6.58 -22.72 5.52
N GLU A 36 6.82 -23.56 4.50
CA GLU A 36 8.10 -24.23 4.31
C GLU A 36 9.15 -23.26 3.75
N ARG A 37 8.75 -22.33 2.90
CA ARG A 37 9.59 -21.25 2.40
C ARG A 37 9.98 -20.27 3.51
N GLU A 38 9.04 -19.92 4.40
CA GLU A 38 9.33 -19.13 5.59
C GLU A 38 10.35 -19.84 6.49
N HIS A 39 10.13 -21.11 6.82
CA HIS A 39 11.07 -21.89 7.64
C HIS A 39 12.47 -21.98 7.04
N GLN A 40 12.60 -22.14 5.72
CA GLN A 40 13.91 -22.14 5.05
C GLN A 40 14.57 -20.76 5.09
N THR A 41 13.80 -19.68 4.96
CA THR A 41 14.32 -18.30 5.01
C THR A 41 14.82 -17.95 6.41
N TRP A 42 14.17 -18.41 7.46
CA TRP A 42 14.56 -18.18 8.86
C TRP A 42 15.74 -19.06 9.32
N LYS A 43 15.94 -20.21 8.70
CA LYS A 43 17.03 -21.15 9.04
C LYS A 43 18.37 -20.85 8.36
N THR A 44 18.44 -19.81 7.53
CA THR A 44 19.69 -19.51 6.81
C THR A 44 20.64 -18.76 7.74
N PRO A 45 21.78 -19.37 8.18
CA PRO A 45 22.70 -18.79 9.17
C PRO A 45 23.26 -17.43 8.76
N LYS A 46 23.40 -17.19 7.44
CA LYS A 46 23.89 -15.91 6.90
C LYS A 46 23.02 -14.72 7.26
N ARG A 47 21.68 -14.89 7.29
CA ARG A 47 20.77 -13.78 7.62
C ARG A 47 20.73 -13.46 9.10
N ALA A 48 20.87 -14.47 9.95
CA ALA A 48 20.95 -14.25 11.39
C ALA A 48 22.20 -13.44 11.76
N ALA A 49 23.34 -13.70 11.10
CA ALA A 49 24.58 -12.95 11.31
C ALA A 49 24.48 -11.50 10.77
N GLU A 50 23.78 -11.30 9.65
CA GLU A 50 23.59 -9.99 9.03
C GLU A 50 22.70 -9.05 9.88
N PHE A 51 21.74 -9.60 10.62
CA PHE A 51 20.90 -8.84 11.54
C PHE A 51 21.50 -8.69 12.94
N SER A 52 22.45 -9.54 13.33
CA SER A 52 23.12 -9.41 14.63
C SER A 52 24.10 -8.25 14.69
N ASP A 53 24.57 -7.78 13.53
CA ASP A 53 25.49 -6.65 13.41
C ASP A 53 24.80 -5.28 13.31
N VAL A 54 23.48 -5.26 13.22
CA VAL A 54 22.70 -4.02 13.39
C VAL A 54 22.82 -3.63 14.86
N PRO A 55 23.53 -2.55 15.21
CA PRO A 55 23.58 -2.13 16.61
C PRO A 55 22.14 -1.92 17.05
N HIS A 56 21.67 -2.78 17.95
CA HIS A 56 20.44 -2.56 18.68
C HIS A 56 20.65 -1.34 19.56
N VAL A 57 20.72 -0.18 18.94
CA VAL A 57 20.46 1.06 19.64
C VAL A 57 19.08 0.84 20.20
N SER A 58 19.02 0.51 21.50
CA SER A 58 17.74 0.43 22.20
C SER A 58 17.12 1.82 22.06
N ALA A 59 16.37 1.97 21.00
CA ALA A 59 15.63 3.17 20.63
C ALA A 59 14.51 3.50 21.63
N ARG A 60 14.49 2.83 22.75
CA ARG A 60 13.80 3.21 23.97
C ARG A 60 14.70 4.12 24.80
N ALA A 61 15.14 5.25 24.21
CA ALA A 61 15.42 6.40 25.03
C ALA A 61 14.15 6.62 25.84
N ARG A 62 14.21 6.42 27.16
CA ARG A 62 13.09 6.69 28.05
C ARG A 62 12.75 8.15 27.87
N CYS A 63 11.56 8.44 27.36
CA CYS A 63 11.08 9.79 27.27
C CYS A 63 10.75 10.25 28.68
N GLU A 64 11.63 11.02 29.29
CA GLU A 64 11.41 11.59 30.62
C GLU A 64 10.48 12.80 30.53
N ALA A 65 10.59 13.57 29.44
CA ALA A 65 9.73 14.72 29.15
C ALA A 65 8.98 14.46 27.82
N THR A 66 7.72 14.06 27.90
CA THR A 66 6.84 13.86 26.76
C THR A 66 5.85 15.00 26.64
N GLN A 67 5.75 15.60 25.44
CA GLN A 67 4.67 16.54 25.10
C GLN A 67 3.76 15.88 24.07
N PRO A 68 2.43 15.85 24.29
CA PRO A 68 1.49 15.31 23.32
C PRO A 68 1.42 16.18 22.07
N PRO A 69 0.94 15.62 20.93
CA PRO A 69 0.71 16.39 19.73
C PRO A 69 -0.42 17.39 19.94
N GLU A 70 -0.31 18.57 19.32
CA GLU A 70 -1.31 19.63 19.37
C GLU A 70 -1.91 19.87 17.98
N ALA A 71 -3.25 19.91 17.88
CA ALA A 71 -3.94 20.17 16.63
C ALA A 71 -3.78 21.66 16.22
N LEU A 72 -3.25 21.89 15.00
CA LEU A 72 -3.10 23.23 14.42
C LEU A 72 -4.21 23.53 13.44
N THR A 73 -4.51 22.58 12.55
CA THR A 73 -5.55 22.71 11.52
C THR A 73 -6.18 21.34 11.30
N THR A 74 -7.43 21.17 11.71
CA THR A 74 -8.17 19.92 11.64
C THR A 74 -9.59 20.17 11.14
N PRO A 75 -9.78 20.53 9.84
CA PRO A 75 -11.11 20.74 9.28
C PRO A 75 -11.98 19.48 9.39
N ASP A 76 -13.26 19.66 9.69
CA ASP A 76 -14.21 18.58 9.78
C ASP A 76 -14.49 17.97 8.40
N PRO A 77 -14.58 16.62 8.28
CA PRO A 77 -14.96 15.99 7.04
C PRO A 77 -16.42 16.20 6.74
N LEU A 78 -16.74 16.42 5.45
CA LEU A 78 -18.13 16.45 4.99
C LEU A 78 -18.69 15.02 5.02
N LEU A 79 -19.46 14.70 6.05
CA LEU A 79 -20.23 13.46 6.12
C LEU A 79 -21.56 13.67 5.38
N VAL A 80 -21.69 13.03 4.21
CA VAL A 80 -22.96 13.01 3.49
C VAL A 80 -23.95 12.15 4.28
N PRO A 81 -25.13 12.69 4.66
CA PRO A 81 -26.07 11.94 5.47
C PRO A 81 -26.71 10.83 4.65
N THR A 82 -26.39 9.58 4.96
CA THR A 82 -27.09 8.39 4.44
C THR A 82 -27.93 7.71 5.53
N GLY A 83 -28.10 8.38 6.71
CA GLY A 83 -28.87 7.87 7.84
C GLY A 83 -28.61 8.64 9.14
N THR A 84 -29.41 8.36 10.17
CA THR A 84 -29.22 8.88 11.53
C THR A 84 -28.21 8.02 12.30
N GLY A 85 -27.39 8.67 13.14
CA GLY A 85 -26.47 7.96 14.05
C GLY A 85 -25.18 7.46 13.41
N LEU A 86 -24.73 8.09 12.33
CA LEU A 86 -23.48 7.75 11.67
C LEU A 86 -22.27 8.04 12.55
N LYS A 87 -21.41 7.02 12.72
CA LYS A 87 -20.15 7.13 13.43
C LYS A 87 -19.02 6.59 12.58
N VAL A 88 -18.00 7.41 12.34
CA VAL A 88 -16.77 7.01 11.66
C VAL A 88 -15.64 7.06 12.67
N LYS A 89 -14.90 5.97 12.81
CA LYS A 89 -13.66 5.96 13.60
C LYS A 89 -12.47 5.86 12.69
N VAL A 90 -11.47 6.70 12.93
CA VAL A 90 -10.23 6.75 12.15
C VAL A 90 -9.05 6.67 13.10
N SER A 91 -8.08 5.84 12.77
CA SER A 91 -6.74 5.83 13.36
C SER A 91 -5.75 6.39 12.36
N PHE A 92 -4.72 7.09 12.83
CA PHE A 92 -3.65 7.64 11.99
C PHE A 92 -2.38 7.87 12.82
N ILE A 93 -1.28 8.08 12.13
CA ILE A 93 0.00 8.47 12.74
C ILE A 93 0.22 9.95 12.50
N ILE A 94 0.57 10.67 13.53
CA ILE A 94 1.08 12.05 13.43
C ILE A 94 2.59 11.94 13.38
N GLY A 95 3.18 12.27 12.23
CA GLY A 95 4.62 12.21 12.03
C GLY A 95 5.37 13.32 12.79
N ALA A 96 6.67 13.18 12.89
CA ALA A 96 7.56 14.20 13.42
C ALA A 96 7.53 15.51 12.58
N ASP A 97 7.03 15.43 11.35
CA ASP A 97 6.79 16.57 10.46
C ASP A 97 5.45 17.29 10.73
N GLY A 98 4.68 16.82 11.71
CA GLY A 98 3.35 17.34 12.03
C GLY A 98 2.26 16.98 11.02
N ARG A 99 2.52 16.07 10.08
CA ARG A 99 1.53 15.63 9.09
C ARG A 99 0.89 14.31 9.52
N VAL A 100 -0.31 14.06 8.97
CA VAL A 100 -0.99 12.79 9.15
C VAL A 100 -0.48 11.79 8.13
N HIS A 101 -0.04 10.64 8.62
CA HIS A 101 0.41 9.48 7.87
C HIS A 101 -0.52 8.29 8.12
N SER A 102 -0.61 7.41 7.13
CA SER A 102 -1.32 6.10 7.21
C SER A 102 -2.72 6.15 7.85
N PRO A 103 -3.62 7.07 7.45
CA PRO A 103 -4.96 7.09 8.02
C PRO A 103 -5.74 5.84 7.61
N LEU A 104 -6.37 5.19 8.60
CA LEU A 104 -7.11 3.94 8.48
C LEU A 104 -8.50 4.09 9.09
N ILE A 105 -9.53 3.64 8.36
CA ILE A 105 -10.89 3.56 8.89
C ILE A 105 -11.02 2.34 9.79
N LEU A 106 -11.37 2.57 11.06
CA LEU A 106 -11.67 1.51 12.03
C LEU A 106 -13.16 1.18 12.06
N GLN A 107 -14.02 2.18 11.82
CA GLN A 107 -15.47 2.01 11.69
C GLN A 107 -15.96 2.79 10.48
N SER A 108 -16.56 2.09 9.53
CA SER A 108 -17.01 2.62 8.25
C SER A 108 -18.45 3.15 8.31
N VAL A 109 -18.73 4.17 7.49
CA VAL A 109 -20.08 4.66 7.17
C VAL A 109 -20.40 4.49 5.69
N GLY A 110 -19.61 3.70 4.99
CA GLY A 110 -19.74 3.42 3.57
C GLY A 110 -18.67 4.09 2.71
N PRO A 111 -18.47 3.59 1.47
CA PRO A 111 -17.30 3.89 0.65
C PRO A 111 -17.11 5.38 0.32
N VAL A 112 -18.22 6.12 0.20
CA VAL A 112 -18.18 7.56 -0.13
C VAL A 112 -17.78 8.37 1.10
N GLY A 113 -18.42 8.10 2.26
CA GLY A 113 -18.09 8.74 3.52
C GLY A 113 -16.66 8.49 3.95
N ASP A 114 -16.21 7.25 3.88
CA ASP A 114 -14.85 6.84 4.23
C ASP A 114 -13.80 7.57 3.40
N ARG A 115 -14.00 7.67 2.07
CA ARG A 115 -13.08 8.40 1.19
C ARG A 115 -13.01 9.89 1.52
N ASN A 116 -14.14 10.51 1.84
CA ASN A 116 -14.18 11.92 2.24
C ASN A 116 -13.44 12.14 3.54
N VAL A 117 -13.67 11.29 4.55
CA VAL A 117 -12.98 11.34 5.82
C VAL A 117 -11.48 11.16 5.64
N LEU A 118 -11.02 10.12 4.92
CA LEU A 118 -9.61 9.90 4.68
C LEU A 118 -8.94 11.05 3.93
N ARG A 119 -9.63 11.65 2.96
CA ARG A 119 -9.12 12.81 2.23
C ARG A 119 -8.94 14.00 3.16
N THR A 120 -9.92 14.30 4.00
CA THR A 120 -9.88 15.43 4.93
C THR A 120 -8.81 15.22 6.01
N VAL A 121 -8.76 14.04 6.64
CA VAL A 121 -7.79 13.72 7.68
C VAL A 121 -6.34 13.84 7.18
N ARG A 122 -6.06 13.51 5.91
CA ARG A 122 -4.73 13.71 5.30
C ARG A 122 -4.31 15.18 5.19
N THR A 123 -5.24 16.11 5.20
CA THR A 123 -4.92 17.56 5.17
C THR A 123 -4.61 18.13 6.54
N TRP A 124 -4.87 17.39 7.60
CA TRP A 124 -4.67 17.86 8.95
C TRP A 124 -3.21 18.18 9.25
N ARG A 125 -3.03 19.14 10.15
CA ARG A 125 -1.71 19.59 10.60
C ARG A 125 -1.69 19.64 12.11
N TYR A 126 -0.59 19.15 12.65
CA TYR A 126 -0.34 19.09 14.08
C TYR A 126 1.03 19.72 14.39
N ARG A 127 1.17 20.25 15.60
CA ARG A 127 2.48 20.32 16.22
C ARG A 127 2.81 18.89 16.66
N PRO A 128 3.97 18.31 16.23
CA PRO A 128 4.29 16.93 16.56
C PRO A 128 4.46 16.73 18.07
N ALA A 129 4.25 15.50 18.52
CA ALA A 129 4.66 15.08 19.85
C ALA A 129 6.17 15.25 20.01
N THR A 130 6.65 15.49 21.21
CA THR A 130 8.08 15.52 21.48
C THR A 130 8.46 14.57 22.62
N CYS A 131 9.67 14.00 22.49
CA CYS A 131 10.33 13.19 23.49
C CYS A 131 11.64 13.87 23.86
N ASN A 132 11.77 14.38 25.07
CA ASN A 132 12.94 15.17 25.51
C ASN A 132 13.25 16.34 24.55
N GLY A 133 12.22 17.00 24.03
CA GLY A 133 12.32 18.12 23.09
C GLY A 133 12.53 17.70 21.61
N VAL A 134 12.70 16.41 21.32
CA VAL A 134 12.87 15.90 19.94
C VAL A 134 11.51 15.51 19.38
N PRO A 135 11.10 16.03 18.18
CA PRO A 135 9.88 15.64 17.53
C PRO A 135 9.82 14.13 17.29
N THR A 136 8.70 13.51 17.65
CA THR A 136 8.47 12.07 17.54
C THR A 136 7.09 11.76 16.98
N GLU A 137 6.92 10.56 16.48
CA GLU A 137 5.62 10.09 16.00
C GLU A 137 4.67 9.79 17.15
N ALA A 138 3.39 10.02 16.91
CA ALA A 138 2.32 9.71 17.86
C ALA A 138 1.10 9.11 17.14
N GLU A 139 0.42 8.17 17.79
CA GLU A 139 -0.85 7.65 17.29
C GLU A 139 -1.99 8.62 17.64
N GLY A 140 -2.86 8.88 16.64
CA GLY A 140 -4.11 9.61 16.80
C GLY A 140 -5.30 8.72 16.50
N LYS A 141 -6.37 8.85 17.29
CA LYS A 141 -7.67 8.22 17.04
C LYS A 141 -8.77 9.26 17.21
N ILE A 142 -9.71 9.28 16.28
CA ILE A 142 -10.84 10.21 16.33
C ILE A 142 -12.13 9.52 15.91
N GLU A 143 -13.23 9.92 16.52
CA GLU A 143 -14.57 9.54 16.12
C GLU A 143 -15.35 10.76 15.64
N PHE A 144 -15.85 10.72 14.43
CA PHE A 144 -16.81 11.69 13.92
C PHE A 144 -18.20 11.09 14.12
N SER A 145 -19.05 11.79 14.86
CA SER A 145 -20.44 11.41 15.05
C SER A 145 -21.35 12.55 14.63
N ARG A 146 -22.39 12.22 13.90
CA ARG A 146 -23.47 13.17 13.58
C ARG A 146 -24.71 12.77 14.37
N ARG A 147 -25.20 13.69 15.18
CA ARG A 147 -26.49 13.60 15.86
C ARG A 147 -27.62 14.07 14.95
#